data_9be88cfb50bfbba585253244f700c73f
#
_entry.id   9be88cfb50bfbba585253244f700c73f
#
_cell.length_a   1.000
_cell.length_b   1.000
_cell.length_c   1.000
_cell.angle_alpha   90.00
_cell.angle_beta   90.00
_cell.angle_gamma   90.00
#
_symmetry.space_group_name_H-M   'P 1'
#
loop_
_entity.id
_entity.type
_entity.pdbx_description
1 polymer ?
#
loop_
_entity_poly.entity_id
_entity_poly.type
_entity_poly.pdbx_seq_one_letter_code
_entity_poly.pdbx_strand_id
1 'polypeptide(L)'
;MSERRVGYAPGVFDLFHIGHLNVLRNSKQFCDYLIVGVVSDEMAQRNKGNRPVVPHEERLEIVEHIKFVDEAVVEDVPHKLEMWERLKFDVIIKGDDWKGTDKGDKLESDFAAVGVDVAYLPYTKRTSSTMLRRLLEREIEGF
;
A
#
# COMPACT_ATOMS: atom_id res chain seq x y z
N MET A 1 -23.17 -11.93 16.79
CA MET A 1 -21.70 -12.00 16.76
C MET A 1 -21.18 -11.01 15.76
N SER A 2 -20.34 -10.10 16.18
CA SER A 2 -19.71 -9.18 15.23
C SER A 2 -18.59 -9.92 14.51
N GLU A 3 -18.64 -9.91 13.20
CA GLU A 3 -17.60 -10.48 12.40
C GLU A 3 -16.39 -9.55 12.40
N ARG A 4 -15.21 -10.13 12.27
CA ARG A 4 -13.97 -9.39 12.18
C ARG A 4 -13.94 -8.59 10.89
N ARG A 5 -13.70 -7.29 11.00
CA ARG A 5 -13.56 -6.42 9.82
C ARG A 5 -12.14 -6.49 9.30
N VAL A 6 -11.99 -6.96 8.09
CA VAL A 6 -10.68 -7.13 7.45
C VAL A 6 -10.37 -5.93 6.56
N GLY A 7 -9.24 -5.30 6.81
CA GLY A 7 -8.76 -4.19 6.00
C GLY A 7 -7.58 -4.62 5.12
N TYR A 8 -7.48 -4.04 3.95
CA TYR A 8 -6.38 -4.28 3.01
C TYR A 8 -5.72 -2.95 2.67
N ALA A 9 -4.43 -2.84 2.96
CA ALA A 9 -3.64 -1.64 2.67
C ALA A 9 -2.53 -1.98 1.68
N PRO A 10 -2.74 -1.75 0.37
CA PRO A 10 -1.71 -2.01 -0.62
C PRO A 10 -0.75 -0.84 -0.76
N GLY A 11 0.51 -1.14 -1.06
CA GLY A 11 1.51 -0.12 -1.32
C GLY A 11 2.82 -0.73 -1.75
N VAL A 12 3.73 0.10 -2.25
CA VAL A 12 5.08 -0.36 -2.61
C VAL A 12 5.94 -0.45 -1.36
N PHE A 13 5.84 0.51 -0.46
CA PHE A 13 6.59 0.56 0.80
C PHE A 13 8.12 0.52 0.57
N ASP A 14 8.58 1.18 -0.49
CA ASP A 14 9.99 1.27 -0.79
C ASP A 14 10.66 2.31 0.11
N LEU A 15 11.88 2.02 0.59
CA LEU A 15 12.61 2.91 1.49
C LEU A 15 11.73 3.29 2.70
N PHE A 16 11.27 2.28 3.42
CA PHE A 16 10.27 2.41 4.48
C PHE A 16 10.59 3.58 5.42
N HIS A 17 9.62 4.46 5.63
CA HIS A 17 9.78 5.67 6.43
C HIS A 17 8.53 5.98 7.26
N ILE A 18 8.55 7.09 7.98
CA ILE A 18 7.47 7.46 8.91
C ILE A 18 6.11 7.60 8.20
N GLY A 19 6.10 8.03 6.95
CA GLY A 19 4.86 8.12 6.17
C GLY A 19 4.20 6.75 6.00
N HIS A 20 4.99 5.74 5.70
CA HIS A 20 4.52 4.36 5.58
C HIS A 20 3.99 3.85 6.93
N LEU A 21 4.75 4.09 8.01
CA LEU A 21 4.34 3.66 9.34
C LEU A 21 3.01 4.30 9.75
N ASN A 22 2.84 5.59 9.45
CA ASN A 22 1.60 6.30 9.78
C ASN A 22 0.40 5.73 9.04
N VAL A 23 0.56 5.35 7.76
CA VAL A 23 -0.50 4.71 6.99
C VAL A 23 -0.92 3.39 7.66
N LEU A 24 0.05 2.57 8.05
CA LEU A 24 -0.24 1.27 8.67
C LEU A 24 -0.86 1.44 10.05
N ARG A 25 -0.34 2.37 10.85
CA ARG A 25 -0.89 2.69 12.17
C ARG A 25 -2.34 3.16 12.06
N ASN A 26 -2.59 4.11 11.17
CA ASN A 26 -3.91 4.71 11.03
C ASN A 26 -4.91 3.79 10.33
N SER A 27 -4.43 2.82 9.54
CA SER A 27 -5.29 1.82 8.92
C SER A 27 -6.07 1.00 9.93
N LYS A 28 -5.52 0.81 11.13
CA LYS A 28 -6.19 0.04 12.19
C LYS A 28 -7.45 0.73 12.71
N GLN A 29 -7.67 1.99 12.39
CA GLN A 29 -8.91 2.68 12.72
C GLN A 29 -10.10 2.16 11.92
N PHE A 30 -9.84 1.54 10.77
CA PHE A 30 -10.88 1.09 9.84
C PHE A 30 -11.12 -0.42 9.89
N CYS A 31 -10.29 -1.17 10.61
CA CYS A 31 -10.37 -2.63 10.60
C CYS A 31 -9.86 -3.24 11.90
N ASP A 32 -10.28 -4.49 12.13
CA ASP A 32 -9.82 -5.29 13.27
C ASP A 32 -8.60 -6.14 12.89
N TYR A 33 -8.51 -6.50 11.62
CA TYR A 33 -7.43 -7.33 11.09
C TYR A 33 -6.88 -6.66 9.84
N LEU A 34 -5.60 -6.29 9.87
CA LEU A 34 -4.97 -5.54 8.79
C LEU A 34 -4.07 -6.45 7.95
N ILE A 35 -4.42 -6.58 6.68
CA ILE A 35 -3.59 -7.26 5.68
C ILE A 35 -2.92 -6.17 4.84
N VAL A 36 -1.61 -6.24 4.71
CA VAL A 36 -0.86 -5.28 3.90
C VAL A 36 -0.38 -5.98 2.63
N GLY A 37 -0.66 -5.37 1.49
CA GLY A 37 -0.20 -5.86 0.20
C GLY A 37 1.05 -5.12 -0.23
N VAL A 38 2.18 -5.82 -0.31
CA VAL A 38 3.44 -5.26 -0.78
C VAL A 38 3.54 -5.52 -2.28
N VAL A 39 3.49 -4.46 -3.07
CA VAL A 39 3.51 -4.57 -4.53
C VAL A 39 4.84 -5.14 -4.99
N SER A 40 4.81 -6.16 -5.85
CA SER A 40 6.01 -6.80 -6.34
C SER A 40 6.87 -5.84 -7.15
N ASP A 41 8.17 -6.15 -7.29
CA ASP A 41 9.09 -5.33 -8.07
C ASP A 41 8.60 -5.15 -9.50
N GLU A 42 8.14 -6.23 -10.11
CA GLU A 42 7.66 -6.23 -11.49
C GLU A 42 6.42 -5.36 -11.65
N MET A 43 5.47 -5.46 -10.73
CA MET A 43 4.24 -4.68 -10.78
C MET A 43 4.50 -3.20 -10.49
N ALA A 44 5.41 -2.90 -9.57
CA ALA A 44 5.79 -1.51 -9.27
C ALA A 44 6.45 -0.86 -10.48
N GLN A 45 7.34 -1.56 -11.15
CA GLN A 45 7.99 -1.07 -12.37
C GLN A 45 6.97 -0.85 -13.48
N ARG A 46 6.05 -1.79 -13.67
CA ARG A 46 4.99 -1.70 -14.67
C ARG A 46 4.08 -0.51 -14.44
N ASN A 47 3.71 -0.24 -13.18
CA ASN A 47 2.76 0.82 -12.83
C ASN A 47 3.41 2.20 -12.75
N LYS A 48 4.65 2.30 -12.30
CA LYS A 48 5.33 3.58 -12.01
C LYS A 48 6.53 3.86 -12.90
N GLY A 49 6.95 2.88 -13.71
CA GLY A 49 8.08 3.03 -14.61
C GLY A 49 9.45 2.84 -13.96
N ASN A 50 9.51 2.66 -12.64
CA ASN A 50 10.76 2.46 -11.89
C ASN A 50 10.68 1.21 -11.03
N ARG A 51 11.77 0.44 -11.01
CA ARG A 51 11.88 -0.69 -10.11
C ARG A 51 12.19 -0.15 -8.71
N PRO A 52 11.58 -0.69 -7.63
CA PRO A 52 11.89 -0.28 -6.27
C PRO A 52 13.37 -0.46 -5.94
N VAL A 53 13.89 0.40 -5.06
CA VAL A 53 15.28 0.32 -4.59
C VAL A 53 15.48 -0.93 -3.75
N VAL A 54 14.53 -1.23 -2.86
CA VAL A 54 14.57 -2.40 -1.99
C VAL A 54 13.74 -3.52 -2.61
N PRO A 55 14.31 -4.74 -2.80
CA PRO A 55 13.56 -5.87 -3.38
C PRO A 55 12.30 -6.19 -2.56
N HIS A 56 11.27 -6.70 -3.23
CA HIS A 56 9.98 -6.91 -2.54
C HIS A 56 10.07 -7.97 -1.43
N GLU A 57 10.96 -8.93 -1.50
CA GLU A 57 11.15 -9.90 -0.41
C GLU A 57 11.57 -9.20 0.88
N GLU A 58 12.46 -8.21 0.78
CA GLU A 58 12.91 -7.45 1.95
C GLU A 58 11.84 -6.47 2.42
N ARG A 59 11.15 -5.83 1.50
CA ARG A 59 10.04 -4.93 1.85
C ARG A 59 8.93 -5.69 2.57
N LEU A 60 8.62 -6.89 2.10
CA LEU A 60 7.63 -7.77 2.73
C LEU A 60 8.05 -8.11 4.16
N GLU A 61 9.30 -8.50 4.36
CA GLU A 61 9.83 -8.88 5.67
C GLU A 61 9.74 -7.72 6.66
N ILE A 62 10.08 -6.51 6.22
CA ILE A 62 9.97 -5.32 7.07
C ILE A 62 8.51 -5.08 7.46
N VAL A 63 7.62 -5.11 6.49
CA VAL A 63 6.20 -4.82 6.72
C VAL A 63 5.56 -5.86 7.64
N GLU A 64 5.86 -7.13 7.47
CA GLU A 64 5.24 -8.16 8.30
C GLU A 64 5.68 -8.10 9.77
N HIS A 65 6.77 -7.40 10.08
CA HIS A 65 7.25 -7.21 11.44
C HIS A 65 6.78 -5.89 12.07
N ILE A 66 5.99 -5.11 11.36
CA ILE A 66 5.39 -3.89 11.91
C ILE A 66 4.26 -4.30 12.86
N LYS A 67 4.29 -3.73 14.06
CA LYS A 67 3.37 -4.08 15.15
C LYS A 67 1.89 -4.03 14.77
N PHE A 68 1.51 -3.13 13.88
CA PHE A 68 0.11 -2.91 13.50
C PHE A 68 -0.38 -3.85 12.40
N VAL A 69 0.52 -4.61 11.80
CA VAL A 69 0.21 -5.48 10.66
C VAL A 69 -0.07 -6.89 11.17
N ASP A 70 -1.23 -7.41 10.81
CA ASP A 70 -1.62 -8.76 11.18
C ASP A 70 -1.13 -9.79 10.15
N GLU A 71 -1.09 -9.38 8.88
CA GLU A 71 -0.64 -10.26 7.79
C GLU A 71 -0.07 -9.40 6.66
N ALA A 72 1.01 -9.86 6.03
CA ALA A 72 1.57 -9.19 4.87
C ALA A 72 1.66 -10.19 3.71
N VAL A 73 1.28 -9.74 2.51
CA VAL A 73 1.29 -10.57 1.30
C VAL A 73 1.90 -9.78 0.15
N VAL A 74 2.39 -10.49 -0.86
CA VAL A 74 2.88 -9.84 -2.07
C VAL A 74 1.69 -9.58 -3.01
N GLU A 75 1.57 -8.34 -3.49
CA GLU A 75 0.59 -8.01 -4.51
C GLU A 75 1.29 -8.11 -5.88
N ASP A 76 1.05 -9.21 -6.56
CA ASP A 76 1.71 -9.56 -7.82
C ASP A 76 0.76 -9.57 -9.02
N VAL A 77 -0.39 -8.92 -8.90
CA VAL A 77 -1.43 -8.90 -9.93
C VAL A 77 -1.73 -7.46 -10.36
N PRO A 78 -2.17 -7.26 -11.62
CA PRO A 78 -2.40 -5.91 -12.14
C PRO A 78 -3.63 -5.20 -11.56
N HIS A 79 -4.62 -5.94 -11.07
CA HIS A 79 -5.88 -5.38 -10.57
C HIS A 79 -6.12 -5.77 -9.13
N LYS A 80 -6.47 -4.78 -8.30
CA LYS A 80 -6.69 -5.01 -6.86
C LYS A 80 -7.91 -5.88 -6.58
N LEU A 81 -8.87 -5.95 -7.51
CA LEU A 81 -9.99 -6.89 -7.39
C LEU A 81 -9.52 -8.35 -7.34
N GLU A 82 -8.42 -8.66 -8.02
CA GLU A 82 -7.84 -10.01 -7.97
C GLU A 82 -7.32 -10.33 -6.56
N MET A 83 -6.77 -9.33 -5.87
CA MET A 83 -6.38 -9.50 -4.47
C MET A 83 -7.61 -9.69 -3.58
N TRP A 84 -8.68 -8.97 -3.86
CA TRP A 84 -9.94 -9.13 -3.12
C TRP A 84 -10.51 -10.56 -3.29
N GLU A 85 -10.43 -11.11 -4.45
CA GLU A 85 -10.89 -12.49 -4.68
C GLU A 85 -10.13 -13.49 -3.81
N ARG A 86 -8.84 -13.25 -3.57
CA ARG A 86 -8.01 -14.09 -2.71
C ARG A 86 -8.26 -13.87 -1.23
N LEU A 87 -8.43 -12.61 -0.81
CA LEU A 87 -8.39 -12.21 0.60
C LEU A 87 -9.76 -11.87 1.19
N LYS A 88 -10.72 -11.47 0.36
CA LYS A 88 -12.09 -11.12 0.78
C LYS A 88 -12.14 -10.09 1.91
N PHE A 89 -11.36 -9.02 1.76
CA PHE A 89 -11.38 -7.94 2.74
C PHE A 89 -12.65 -7.08 2.64
N ASP A 90 -12.94 -6.36 3.71
CA ASP A 90 -14.15 -5.53 3.84
C ASP A 90 -13.93 -4.07 3.49
N VAL A 91 -12.69 -3.60 3.65
CA VAL A 91 -12.31 -2.22 3.34
C VAL A 91 -10.91 -2.21 2.73
N ILE A 92 -10.73 -1.39 1.70
CA ILE A 92 -9.42 -1.13 1.11
C ILE A 92 -8.99 0.29 1.49
N ILE A 93 -7.74 0.43 1.92
CA ILE A 93 -7.22 1.67 2.50
C ILE A 93 -6.11 2.23 1.60
N LYS A 94 -6.24 3.49 1.21
CA LYS A 94 -5.28 4.17 0.35
C LYS A 94 -4.95 5.55 0.91
N GLY A 95 -3.83 6.11 0.48
CA GLY A 95 -3.54 7.51 0.75
C GLY A 95 -4.51 8.42 0.00
N ASP A 96 -4.78 9.60 0.55
CA ASP A 96 -5.75 10.53 -0.02
C ASP A 96 -5.28 11.20 -1.31
N ASP A 97 -4.04 10.97 -1.73
CA ASP A 97 -3.53 11.41 -3.03
C ASP A 97 -4.29 10.75 -4.21
N TRP A 98 -4.96 9.62 -3.97
CA TRP A 98 -5.82 8.95 -4.96
C TRP A 98 -7.23 9.53 -5.01
N LYS A 99 -7.67 10.18 -3.94
CA LYS A 99 -9.04 10.71 -3.84
C LYS A 99 -9.27 11.81 -4.89
N GLY A 100 -10.34 11.67 -5.67
CA GLY A 100 -10.68 12.64 -6.70
C GLY A 100 -9.91 12.49 -8.00
N THR A 101 -9.06 11.46 -8.10
CA THR A 101 -8.35 11.13 -9.34
C THR A 101 -9.08 10.03 -10.10
N ASP A 102 -8.73 9.84 -11.37
CA ASP A 102 -9.31 8.76 -12.19
C ASP A 102 -9.05 7.38 -11.56
N LYS A 103 -7.85 7.20 -11.00
CA LYS A 103 -7.48 5.94 -10.31
C LYS A 103 -8.35 5.71 -9.08
N GLY A 104 -8.58 6.77 -8.29
CA GLY A 104 -9.42 6.69 -7.11
C GLY A 104 -10.88 6.43 -7.47
N ASP A 105 -11.39 7.10 -8.49
CA ASP A 105 -12.76 6.91 -8.96
C ASP A 105 -12.99 5.48 -9.45
N LYS A 106 -12.01 4.92 -10.18
CA LYS A 106 -12.07 3.55 -10.65
C LYS A 106 -12.04 2.57 -9.49
N LEU A 107 -11.18 2.82 -8.49
CA LEU A 107 -11.07 2.00 -7.29
C LEU A 107 -12.41 1.95 -6.56
N GLU A 108 -13.02 3.12 -6.32
CA GLU A 108 -14.30 3.23 -5.64
C GLU A 108 -15.40 2.50 -6.40
N SER A 109 -15.45 2.66 -7.73
CA SER A 109 -16.44 2.01 -8.58
C SER A 109 -16.28 0.49 -8.56
N ASP A 110 -15.03 0.01 -8.73
CA ASP A 110 -14.75 -1.42 -8.76
C ASP A 110 -15.14 -2.10 -7.44
N PHE A 111 -14.80 -1.46 -6.31
CA PHE A 111 -15.06 -2.06 -5.00
C PHE A 111 -16.49 -1.86 -4.51
N ALA A 112 -17.17 -0.79 -4.94
CA ALA A 112 -18.60 -0.64 -4.65
C ALA A 112 -19.41 -1.80 -5.23
N ALA A 113 -18.99 -2.31 -6.39
CA ALA A 113 -19.68 -3.43 -7.04
C ALA A 113 -19.62 -4.73 -6.23
N VAL A 114 -18.65 -4.87 -5.34
CA VAL A 114 -18.50 -6.08 -4.50
C VAL A 114 -18.73 -5.78 -3.02
N GLY A 115 -19.26 -4.60 -2.70
CA GLY A 115 -19.63 -4.24 -1.33
C GLY A 115 -18.45 -3.94 -0.41
N VAL A 116 -17.33 -3.50 -0.97
CA VAL A 116 -16.12 -3.15 -0.21
C VAL A 116 -16.01 -1.64 -0.10
N ASP A 117 -15.77 -1.14 1.11
CA ASP A 117 -15.57 0.29 1.33
C ASP A 117 -14.16 0.71 0.94
N VAL A 118 -14.03 1.96 0.48
CA VAL A 118 -12.73 2.57 0.21
C VAL A 118 -12.49 3.66 1.26
N ALA A 119 -11.41 3.54 2.01
CA ALA A 119 -11.03 4.52 3.03
C ALA A 119 -9.75 5.23 2.60
N TYR A 120 -9.72 6.56 2.78
CA TYR A 120 -8.54 7.35 2.45
C TYR A 120 -7.90 7.89 3.73
N LEU A 121 -6.57 7.88 3.75
CA LEU A 121 -5.79 8.40 4.87
C LEU A 121 -4.98 9.62 4.45
N PRO A 122 -4.77 10.58 5.37
CA PRO A 122 -3.95 11.75 5.07
C PRO A 122 -2.54 11.35 4.63
N TYR A 123 -2.04 12.02 3.61
CA TYR A 123 -0.70 11.80 3.09
C TYR A 123 0.32 12.53 3.96
N THR A 124 1.39 11.83 4.36
CA THR A 124 2.48 12.43 5.13
C THR A 124 3.47 13.09 4.18
N LYS A 125 3.63 14.41 4.28
CA LYS A 125 4.43 15.19 3.35
C LYS A 125 5.90 15.36 3.74
N ARG A 126 6.30 15.01 4.96
CA ARG A 126 7.66 15.25 5.47
C ARG A 126 8.73 14.41 4.78
N THR A 127 8.43 13.15 4.52
CA THR A 127 9.36 12.21 3.90
C THR A 127 8.63 11.41 2.84
N SER A 128 9.25 11.22 1.69
CA SER A 128 8.68 10.37 0.64
C SER A 128 9.76 9.49 0.04
N SER A 129 9.34 8.32 -0.48
CA SER A 129 10.26 7.39 -1.15
C SER A 129 10.86 8.02 -2.41
N THR A 130 10.08 8.84 -3.13
CA THR A 130 10.56 9.56 -4.31
C THR A 130 11.68 10.51 -3.95
N MET A 131 11.50 11.29 -2.87
CA MET A 131 12.53 12.21 -2.39
C MET A 131 13.80 11.45 -1.99
N LEU A 132 13.65 10.36 -1.23
CA LEU A 132 14.78 9.55 -0.79
C LEU A 132 15.53 8.94 -1.97
N ARG A 133 14.80 8.44 -2.98
CA ARG A 133 15.39 7.89 -4.19
C ARG A 133 16.22 8.95 -4.94
N ARG A 134 15.68 10.16 -5.08
CA ARG A 134 16.38 11.27 -5.74
C ARG A 134 17.65 11.65 -5.02
N LEU A 135 17.62 11.66 -3.68
CA LEU A 135 18.80 11.94 -2.88
C LEU A 135 19.89 10.88 -3.08
N LEU A 136 19.50 9.61 -3.10
CA LEU A 136 20.43 8.49 -3.34
C LEU A 136 21.05 8.58 -4.74
N GLU A 137 20.26 8.87 -5.76
CA GLU A 137 20.75 9.03 -7.12
C GLU A 137 21.74 10.17 -7.22
N ARG A 138 21.47 11.31 -6.55
CA ARG A 138 22.36 12.46 -6.52
C ARG A 138 23.69 12.12 -5.87
N GLU A 139 23.68 11.39 -4.77
CA GLU A 139 24.91 10.99 -4.08
C GLU A 139 25.75 10.05 -4.95
N ILE A 140 25.12 9.13 -5.66
CA ILE A 140 25.83 8.22 -6.59
C ILE A 140 26.44 9.02 -7.74
N GLU A 141 25.73 9.96 -8.33
CA GLU A 141 26.21 10.80 -9.41
C GLU A 141 27.32 11.77 -8.98
N GLY A 142 27.31 12.14 -7.69
CA GLY A 142 28.29 13.04 -7.11
C GLY A 142 29.67 12.43 -6.89
N PHE A 143 29.80 11.12 -7.08
CA PHE A 143 31.06 10.42 -7.00
C PHE A 143 31.64 10.22 -8.40
#